data_91e1d6c88853ab2d2f3734d28c73f904
#
_entry.id   91e1d6c88853ab2d2f3734d28c73f904
#
_cell.length_a   1.000
_cell.length_b   1.000
_cell.length_c   1.000
_cell.angle_alpha   90.00
_cell.angle_beta   90.00
_cell.angle_gamma   90.00
#
_symmetry.space_group_name_H-M   'P 1'
#
loop_
_entity.id
_entity.type
_entity.pdbx_description
1 polymer ?
#
loop_
_entity_poly.entity_id
_entity_poly.type
_entity_poly.pdbx_seq_one_letter_code
_entity_poly.pdbx_strand_id
1 'polypeptide(L)'
;MSIILIADDHPLFREALRGAVQRILPGTELHEADSVDALYALVEAHPDADLLLMDLNMPGAHGFSALVHLRAQHPQLPVVVVSAREEPGVMRRALDHGALGFIPKSADSETIGTAISTVLDGERWAPAAAAAAPAIGRDEHEVAQRLRELTPQQFRVLQMLGEGRLNKQIAYDLG
;
A
#
# COMPACT_ATOMS: atom_id res chain seq x y z
N MET A 1 -19.97 -6.96 -7.39
CA MET A 1 -18.81 -7.86 -7.38
C MET A 1 -17.63 -7.07 -6.84
N SER A 2 -16.97 -7.57 -5.81
CA SER A 2 -15.88 -6.83 -5.18
C SER A 2 -14.61 -6.89 -6.04
N ILE A 3 -13.88 -5.78 -6.09
CA ILE A 3 -12.60 -5.66 -6.78
C ILE A 3 -11.52 -5.40 -5.74
N ILE A 4 -10.53 -6.30 -5.66
CA ILE A 4 -9.41 -6.16 -4.73
C ILE A 4 -8.10 -6.13 -5.52
N LEU A 5 -7.27 -5.14 -5.20
CA LEU A 5 -5.96 -4.96 -5.80
C LEU A 5 -4.88 -5.50 -4.86
N ILE A 6 -3.90 -6.20 -5.42
CA ILE A 6 -2.77 -6.77 -4.68
C ILE A 6 -1.47 -6.25 -5.29
N ALA A 7 -0.68 -5.54 -4.51
CA ALA A 7 0.61 -5.01 -4.92
C ALA A 7 1.73 -5.62 -4.07
N ASP A 8 2.47 -6.55 -4.65
CA ASP A 8 3.60 -7.25 -4.02
C ASP A 8 4.49 -7.85 -5.11
N ASP A 9 5.80 -7.71 -5.00
CA ASP A 9 6.75 -8.26 -5.97
C ASP A 9 7.14 -9.74 -5.70
N HIS A 10 6.61 -10.35 -4.62
CA HIS A 10 6.83 -11.74 -4.27
C HIS A 10 5.70 -12.64 -4.80
N PRO A 11 5.90 -13.39 -5.89
CA PRO A 11 4.82 -14.17 -6.52
C PRO A 11 4.12 -15.16 -5.59
N LEU A 12 4.88 -15.86 -4.75
CA LEU A 12 4.32 -16.83 -3.81
C LEU A 12 3.43 -16.16 -2.76
N PHE A 13 3.80 -14.97 -2.33
CA PHE A 13 2.99 -14.23 -1.35
C PHE A 13 1.74 -13.64 -2.00
N ARG A 14 1.81 -13.15 -3.24
CA ARG A 14 0.61 -12.76 -3.99
C ARG A 14 -0.38 -13.92 -4.12
N GLU A 15 0.12 -15.12 -4.43
CA GLU A 15 -0.72 -16.32 -4.49
C GLU A 15 -1.38 -16.64 -3.14
N ALA A 16 -0.64 -16.52 -2.03
CA ALA A 16 -1.18 -16.71 -0.69
C ALA A 16 -2.29 -15.69 -0.37
N LEU A 17 -2.09 -14.42 -0.69
CA LEU A 17 -3.11 -13.38 -0.53
C LEU A 17 -4.34 -13.64 -1.40
N ARG A 18 -4.14 -14.02 -2.65
CA ARG A 18 -5.22 -14.41 -3.57
C ARG A 18 -6.07 -15.52 -2.96
N GLY A 19 -5.42 -16.60 -2.48
CA GLY A 19 -6.09 -17.72 -1.84
C GLY A 19 -6.88 -17.32 -0.60
N ALA A 20 -6.32 -16.45 0.23
CA ALA A 20 -7.00 -15.94 1.42
C ALA A 20 -8.24 -15.10 1.05
N VAL A 21 -8.11 -14.20 0.08
CA VAL A 21 -9.24 -13.36 -0.39
C VAL A 21 -10.35 -14.23 -0.99
N GLN A 22 -10.02 -15.14 -1.88
CA GLN A 22 -11.02 -15.99 -2.54
C GLN A 22 -11.79 -16.89 -1.58
N ARG A 23 -11.14 -17.25 -0.45
CA ARG A 23 -11.79 -18.06 0.59
C ARG A 23 -12.86 -17.28 1.34
N ILE A 24 -12.59 -16.01 1.66
CA ILE A 24 -13.53 -15.17 2.43
C ILE A 24 -14.55 -14.46 1.53
N LEU A 25 -14.17 -14.16 0.29
CA LEU A 25 -14.99 -13.44 -0.71
C LEU A 25 -14.98 -14.20 -2.04
N PRO A 26 -15.69 -15.32 -2.12
CA PRO A 26 -15.78 -16.06 -3.40
C PRO A 26 -16.35 -15.19 -4.52
N GLY A 27 -15.71 -15.25 -5.69
CA GLY A 27 -16.13 -14.46 -6.85
C GLY A 27 -15.58 -13.04 -6.91
N THR A 28 -14.67 -12.67 -6.01
CA THR A 28 -13.95 -11.38 -6.07
C THR A 28 -13.06 -11.32 -7.29
N GLU A 29 -13.09 -10.19 -7.98
CA GLU A 29 -12.17 -9.86 -9.05
C GLU A 29 -10.85 -9.38 -8.44
N LEU A 30 -9.74 -10.00 -8.83
CA LEU A 30 -8.41 -9.73 -8.30
C LEU A 30 -7.48 -9.22 -9.41
N HIS A 31 -6.83 -8.09 -9.16
CA HIS A 31 -5.80 -7.54 -10.03
C HIS A 31 -4.51 -7.38 -9.27
N GLU A 32 -3.37 -7.59 -9.94
CA GLU A 32 -2.06 -7.64 -9.31
C GLU A 32 -1.08 -6.66 -9.94
N ALA A 33 -0.19 -6.14 -9.11
CA ALA A 33 0.96 -5.32 -9.51
C ALA A 33 2.20 -5.79 -8.76
N ASP A 34 3.36 -5.68 -9.40
CA ASP A 34 4.65 -6.11 -8.86
C ASP A 34 5.65 -4.96 -8.68
N SER A 35 5.21 -3.73 -8.96
CA SER A 35 6.01 -2.51 -8.80
C SER A 35 5.12 -1.33 -8.48
N VAL A 36 5.72 -0.24 -8.03
CA VAL A 36 4.95 1.00 -7.75
C VAL A 36 4.36 1.60 -9.03
N ASP A 37 5.09 1.59 -10.14
CA ASP A 37 4.54 2.09 -11.42
C ASP A 37 3.35 1.26 -11.89
N ALA A 38 3.44 -0.07 -11.81
CA ALA A 38 2.33 -0.96 -12.12
C ALA A 38 1.14 -0.76 -11.17
N LEU A 39 1.40 -0.52 -9.88
CA LEU A 39 0.37 -0.23 -8.89
C LEU A 39 -0.40 1.04 -9.24
N TYR A 40 0.27 2.13 -9.60
CA TYR A 40 -0.40 3.37 -9.98
C TYR A 40 -1.29 3.19 -11.20
N ALA A 41 -0.78 2.51 -12.24
CA ALA A 41 -1.57 2.19 -13.42
C ALA A 41 -2.80 1.33 -13.07
N LEU A 42 -2.63 0.39 -12.14
CA LEU A 42 -3.70 -0.50 -11.69
C LEU A 42 -4.80 0.26 -10.95
N VAL A 43 -4.42 1.17 -10.04
CA VAL A 43 -5.38 2.00 -9.29
C VAL A 43 -6.16 2.93 -10.23
N GLU A 44 -5.49 3.52 -11.22
CA GLU A 44 -6.14 4.35 -12.23
C GLU A 44 -7.12 3.56 -13.11
N ALA A 45 -6.79 2.31 -13.42
CA ALA A 45 -7.65 1.42 -14.20
C ALA A 45 -8.88 0.92 -13.42
N HIS A 46 -8.81 0.89 -12.10
CA HIS A 46 -9.86 0.39 -11.22
C HIS A 46 -10.25 1.42 -10.15
N PRO A 47 -10.86 2.54 -10.53
CA PRO A 47 -11.24 3.59 -9.57
C PRO A 47 -12.33 3.16 -8.59
N ASP A 48 -13.00 2.07 -8.88
CA ASP A 48 -14.07 1.45 -8.08
C ASP A 48 -13.58 0.27 -7.22
N ALA A 49 -12.26 0.07 -7.11
CA ALA A 49 -11.71 -0.98 -6.26
C ALA A 49 -12.11 -0.80 -4.79
N ASP A 50 -12.45 -1.90 -4.15
CA ASP A 50 -12.91 -1.92 -2.76
C ASP A 50 -11.77 -1.96 -1.74
N LEU A 51 -10.61 -2.45 -2.13
CA LEU A 51 -9.46 -2.60 -1.25
C LEU A 51 -8.16 -2.73 -2.04
N LEU A 52 -7.09 -2.16 -1.50
CA LEU A 52 -5.71 -2.38 -1.93
C LEU A 52 -4.92 -3.05 -0.81
N LEU A 53 -4.34 -4.20 -1.11
CA LEU A 53 -3.33 -4.87 -0.28
C LEU A 53 -1.95 -4.51 -0.84
N MET A 54 -1.13 -3.80 -0.07
CA MET A 54 0.10 -3.18 -0.56
C MET A 54 1.31 -3.56 0.27
N ASP A 55 2.34 -4.11 -0.39
CA ASP A 55 3.68 -4.27 0.21
C ASP A 55 4.44 -2.94 0.17
N LEU A 56 5.17 -2.64 1.23
CA LEU A 56 6.04 -1.46 1.32
C LEU A 56 7.37 -1.63 0.57
N ASN A 57 7.79 -2.86 0.30
CA ASN A 57 9.10 -3.19 -0.26
C ASN A 57 9.00 -3.70 -1.71
N MET A 58 8.45 -2.88 -2.58
CA MET A 58 8.39 -3.16 -4.02
C MET A 58 9.39 -2.32 -4.79
N PRO A 59 9.79 -2.74 -6.02
CA PRO A 59 10.55 -1.88 -6.91
C PRO A 59 9.86 -0.52 -7.11
N GLY A 60 10.62 0.56 -6.91
CA GLY A 60 10.12 1.94 -6.94
C GLY A 60 9.54 2.45 -5.62
N ALA A 61 9.41 1.60 -4.61
CA ALA A 61 8.95 2.03 -3.29
C ALA A 61 10.09 2.66 -2.48
N HIS A 62 9.79 3.80 -1.85
CA HIS A 62 10.70 4.53 -0.97
C HIS A 62 10.01 4.77 0.38
N GLY A 63 10.15 3.80 1.29
CA GLY A 63 9.50 3.85 2.61
C GLY A 63 7.98 3.94 2.48
N PHE A 64 7.38 4.93 3.13
CA PHE A 64 5.93 5.14 3.13
C PHE A 64 5.43 6.12 2.07
N SER A 65 6.29 6.62 1.20
CA SER A 65 5.93 7.69 0.25
C SER A 65 4.78 7.31 -0.69
N ALA A 66 4.79 6.10 -1.24
CA ALA A 66 3.73 5.61 -2.10
C ALA A 66 2.39 5.50 -1.36
N LEU A 67 2.39 4.99 -0.13
CA LEU A 67 1.18 4.91 0.71
C LEU A 67 0.60 6.30 0.95
N VAL A 68 1.43 7.25 1.37
CA VAL A 68 1.00 8.64 1.65
C VAL A 68 0.37 9.26 0.43
N HIS A 69 1.03 9.16 -0.72
CA HIS A 69 0.54 9.76 -1.96
C HIS A 69 -0.71 9.08 -2.50
N LEU A 70 -0.78 7.76 -2.48
CA LEU A 70 -1.98 7.00 -2.88
C LEU A 70 -3.19 7.39 -2.04
N ARG A 71 -3.03 7.50 -0.74
CA ARG A 71 -4.12 7.89 0.16
C ARG A 71 -4.61 9.32 -0.11
N ALA A 72 -3.70 10.21 -0.49
CA ALA A 72 -4.07 11.58 -0.85
C ALA A 72 -4.80 11.66 -2.20
N GLN A 73 -4.35 10.92 -3.20
CA GLN A 73 -4.94 10.92 -4.55
C GLN A 73 -6.22 10.08 -4.66
N HIS A 74 -6.32 9.02 -3.86
CA HIS A 74 -7.44 8.08 -3.87
C HIS A 74 -7.99 7.88 -2.44
N PRO A 75 -8.58 8.94 -1.83
CA PRO A 75 -9.02 8.89 -0.43
C PRO A 75 -10.13 7.87 -0.17
N GLN A 76 -10.85 7.46 -1.21
CA GLN A 76 -11.92 6.46 -1.10
C GLN A 76 -11.41 5.02 -1.12
N LEU A 77 -10.19 4.80 -1.58
CA LEU A 77 -9.61 3.45 -1.65
C LEU A 77 -8.98 3.07 -0.30
N PRO A 78 -9.56 2.09 0.42
CA PRO A 78 -8.92 1.56 1.62
C PRO A 78 -7.62 0.87 1.27
N VAL A 79 -6.56 1.13 2.05
CA VAL A 79 -5.25 0.49 1.87
C VAL A 79 -4.87 -0.28 3.12
N VAL A 80 -4.53 -1.54 2.94
CA VAL A 80 -3.92 -2.39 3.97
C VAL A 80 -2.48 -2.67 3.57
N VAL A 81 -1.55 -2.33 4.45
CA VAL A 81 -0.14 -2.65 4.26
C VAL A 81 0.09 -4.11 4.64
N VAL A 82 0.81 -4.82 3.77
CA VAL A 82 1.25 -6.20 4.02
C VAL A 82 2.77 -6.20 3.96
N SER A 83 3.45 -6.55 5.05
CA SER A 83 4.90 -6.39 5.14
C SER A 83 5.58 -7.49 5.94
N ALA A 84 6.80 -7.84 5.52
CA ALA A 84 7.71 -8.69 6.28
C ALA A 84 8.37 -7.94 7.45
N ARG A 85 8.32 -6.62 7.44
CA ARG A 85 8.82 -5.78 8.53
C ARG A 85 7.75 -5.70 9.62
N GLU A 86 8.01 -6.36 10.73
CA GLU A 86 7.05 -6.54 11.83
C GLU A 86 7.40 -5.73 13.09
N GLU A 87 8.27 -4.76 12.96
CA GLU A 87 8.60 -3.86 14.05
C GLU A 87 7.40 -2.96 14.40
N PRO A 88 7.07 -2.82 15.69
CA PRO A 88 5.92 -1.99 16.11
C PRO A 88 5.94 -0.56 15.55
N GLY A 89 7.12 0.02 15.40
CA GLY A 89 7.31 1.33 14.80
C GLY A 89 6.88 1.39 13.33
N VAL A 90 7.17 0.35 12.56
CA VAL A 90 6.75 0.25 11.14
C VAL A 90 5.23 0.12 11.05
N MET A 91 4.64 -0.73 11.88
CA MET A 91 3.18 -0.90 11.94
C MET A 91 2.49 0.42 12.28
N ARG A 92 2.98 1.11 13.30
CA ARG A 92 2.41 2.38 13.73
C ARG A 92 2.53 3.46 12.64
N ARG A 93 3.68 3.57 12.00
CA ARG A 93 3.90 4.53 10.92
C ARG A 93 2.98 4.27 9.73
N ALA A 94 2.78 3.01 9.35
CA ALA A 94 1.84 2.67 8.29
C ALA A 94 0.42 3.19 8.59
N LEU A 95 -0.06 2.96 9.82
CA LEU A 95 -1.38 3.44 10.26
C LEU A 95 -1.45 4.97 10.31
N ASP A 96 -0.43 5.62 10.83
CA ASP A 96 -0.37 7.09 10.93
C ASP A 96 -0.29 7.75 9.54
N HIS A 97 0.26 7.07 8.54
CA HIS A 97 0.29 7.51 7.15
C HIS A 97 -0.97 7.16 6.34
N GLY A 98 -1.98 6.60 6.98
CA GLY A 98 -3.29 6.43 6.39
C GLY A 98 -3.66 5.00 5.98
N ALA A 99 -2.85 4.00 6.27
CA ALA A 99 -3.28 2.61 6.12
C ALA A 99 -4.41 2.30 7.11
N LEU A 100 -5.41 1.57 6.66
CA LEU A 100 -6.51 1.10 7.51
C LEU A 100 -6.20 -0.23 8.18
N GLY A 101 -5.14 -0.89 7.74
CA GLY A 101 -4.68 -2.11 8.36
C GLY A 101 -3.21 -2.38 8.08
N PHE A 102 -2.63 -3.26 8.90
CA PHE A 102 -1.29 -3.79 8.74
C PHE A 102 -1.32 -5.31 8.96
N ILE A 103 -0.95 -6.07 7.94
CA ILE A 103 -0.88 -7.53 7.99
C ILE A 103 0.59 -7.94 7.92
N PRO A 104 1.14 -8.55 8.99
CA PRO A 104 2.47 -9.16 8.91
C PRO A 104 2.48 -10.30 7.88
N LYS A 105 3.54 -10.41 7.09
CA LYS A 105 3.66 -11.53 6.13
C LYS A 105 3.77 -12.90 6.82
N SER A 106 4.09 -12.94 8.11
CA SER A 106 4.07 -14.15 8.93
C SER A 106 2.68 -14.57 9.38
N ALA A 107 1.64 -13.75 9.18
CA ALA A 107 0.28 -14.06 9.57
C ALA A 107 -0.25 -15.29 8.82
N ASP A 108 -1.04 -16.12 9.53
CA ASP A 108 -1.72 -17.25 8.90
C ASP A 108 -2.92 -16.80 8.04
N SER A 109 -3.45 -17.72 7.24
CA SER A 109 -4.56 -17.43 6.34
C SER A 109 -5.83 -16.96 7.07
N GLU A 110 -6.08 -17.43 8.26
CA GLU A 110 -7.24 -17.02 9.07
C GLU A 110 -7.09 -15.59 9.54
N THR A 111 -5.92 -15.22 10.05
CA THR A 111 -5.60 -13.85 10.46
C THR A 111 -5.67 -12.88 9.28
N ILE A 112 -5.12 -13.26 8.12
CA ILE A 112 -5.22 -12.46 6.89
C ILE A 112 -6.68 -12.24 6.52
N GLY A 113 -7.49 -13.28 6.53
CA GLY A 113 -8.92 -13.22 6.24
C GLY A 113 -9.67 -12.29 7.19
N THR A 114 -9.42 -12.41 8.49
CA THR A 114 -10.02 -11.56 9.52
C THR A 114 -9.66 -10.09 9.31
N ALA A 115 -8.40 -9.79 9.05
CA ALA A 115 -7.93 -8.43 8.80
C ALA A 115 -8.61 -7.80 7.59
N ILE A 116 -8.70 -8.54 6.48
CA ILE A 116 -9.34 -8.07 5.26
C ILE A 116 -10.83 -7.81 5.49
N SER A 117 -11.54 -8.73 6.12
CA SER A 117 -12.97 -8.57 6.42
C SER A 117 -13.21 -7.35 7.30
N THR A 118 -12.41 -7.19 8.35
CA THR A 118 -12.52 -6.04 9.28
C THR A 118 -12.39 -4.71 8.54
N VAL A 119 -11.41 -4.60 7.64
CA VAL A 119 -11.20 -3.36 6.88
C VAL A 119 -12.33 -3.12 5.87
N LEU A 120 -12.82 -4.17 5.22
CA LEU A 120 -13.97 -4.05 4.31
C LEU A 120 -15.25 -3.63 5.03
N ASP A 121 -15.39 -3.97 6.31
CA ASP A 121 -16.48 -3.51 7.16
C ASP A 121 -16.31 -2.06 7.66
N GLY A 122 -15.22 -1.40 7.24
CA GLY A 122 -14.94 0.00 7.56
C GLY A 122 -14.15 0.23 8.84
N GLU A 123 -13.66 -0.83 9.46
CA GLU A 123 -12.87 -0.76 10.69
C GLU A 123 -11.37 -0.90 10.44
N ARG A 124 -10.55 -0.47 11.38
CA ARG A 124 -9.09 -0.65 11.32
C ARG A 124 -8.70 -2.00 11.91
N TRP A 125 -7.68 -2.60 11.32
CA TRP A 125 -7.08 -3.83 11.86
C TRP A 125 -5.56 -3.73 11.90
N ALA A 126 -4.97 -4.00 13.06
CA ALA A 126 -3.52 -4.11 13.21
C ALA A 126 -3.18 -5.03 14.37
N PRO A 127 -1.96 -5.63 14.37
CA PRO A 127 -1.47 -6.34 15.54
C PRO A 127 -1.43 -5.43 16.76
N ALA A 128 -1.68 -5.99 17.95
CA ALA A 128 -1.66 -5.25 19.21
C ALA A 128 -0.34 -4.52 19.45
N ALA A 129 0.78 -5.06 18.95
CA ALA A 129 2.10 -4.45 19.05
C ALA A 129 2.18 -3.05 18.42
N ALA A 130 1.34 -2.72 17.44
CA ALA A 130 1.32 -1.40 16.82
C ALA A 130 1.01 -0.28 17.83
N ALA A 131 0.16 -0.55 18.80
CA ALA A 131 -0.21 0.41 19.84
C ALA A 131 0.94 0.73 20.82
N ALA A 132 1.94 -0.14 20.91
CA ALA A 132 3.09 0.05 21.79
C ALA A 132 4.11 1.06 21.25
N ALA A 133 4.08 1.36 19.96
CA ALA A 133 4.98 2.32 19.34
C ALA A 133 4.44 3.75 19.44
N PRO A 134 5.33 4.77 19.56
CA PRO A 134 4.89 6.16 19.55
C PRO A 134 4.36 6.56 18.16
N ALA A 135 3.50 7.57 18.13
CA ALA A 135 3.05 8.20 16.89
C ALA A 135 4.25 8.81 16.13
N ILE A 136 4.06 9.02 14.81
CA ILE A 136 5.09 9.68 13.99
C ILE A 136 5.43 11.05 14.53
N GLY A 137 6.71 11.43 14.40
CA GLY A 137 7.21 12.73 14.81
C GLY A 137 6.73 13.86 13.89
N ARG A 138 6.96 15.10 14.36
CA ARG A 138 6.57 16.30 13.64
C ARG A 138 7.21 16.40 12.25
N ASP A 139 8.50 16.12 12.16
CA ASP A 139 9.25 16.21 10.90
C ASP A 139 8.72 15.22 9.86
N GLU A 140 8.44 14.00 10.26
CA GLU A 140 7.86 12.99 9.39
C GLU A 140 6.45 13.37 8.94
N HIS A 141 5.67 13.96 9.83
CA HIS A 141 4.33 14.45 9.51
C HIS A 141 4.38 15.58 8.47
N GLU A 142 5.32 16.51 8.60
CA GLU A 142 5.51 17.62 7.65
C GLU A 142 5.92 17.11 6.26
N VAL A 143 6.85 16.14 6.20
CA VAL A 143 7.25 15.51 4.94
C VAL A 143 6.05 14.79 4.28
N ALA A 144 5.29 14.04 5.05
CA ALA A 144 4.09 13.36 4.54
C ALA A 144 3.08 14.37 4.01
N GLN A 145 2.88 15.49 4.67
CA GLN A 145 1.96 16.53 4.23
C GLN A 145 2.39 17.13 2.88
N ARG A 146 3.68 17.38 2.69
CA ARG A 146 4.21 17.85 1.40
C ARG A 146 4.04 16.84 0.29
N LEU A 147 4.23 15.56 0.58
CA LEU A 147 4.00 14.48 -0.40
C LEU A 147 2.53 14.43 -0.87
N ARG A 148 1.59 14.68 0.03
CA ARG A 148 0.15 14.70 -0.29
C ARG A 148 -0.22 15.81 -1.28
N GLU A 149 0.53 16.91 -1.31
CA GLU A 149 0.29 18.08 -2.16
C GLU A 149 0.84 17.90 -3.57
N LEU A 150 1.68 16.88 -3.83
CA LEU A 150 2.25 16.63 -5.15
C LEU A 150 1.19 16.14 -6.13
N THR A 151 1.28 16.60 -7.37
CA THR A 151 0.54 15.99 -8.47
C THR A 151 1.09 14.58 -8.76
N PRO A 152 0.32 13.70 -9.41
CA PRO A 152 0.83 12.38 -9.81
C PRO A 152 2.12 12.46 -10.62
N GLN A 153 2.23 13.41 -11.54
CA GLN A 153 3.44 13.60 -12.34
C GLN A 153 4.63 14.05 -11.48
N GLN A 154 4.42 15.00 -10.59
CA GLN A 154 5.47 15.47 -9.66
C GLN A 154 5.95 14.32 -8.76
N PHE A 155 5.03 13.50 -8.28
CA PHE A 155 5.38 12.34 -7.45
C PHE A 155 6.19 11.31 -8.25
N ARG A 156 5.83 11.03 -9.51
CA ARG A 156 6.62 10.14 -10.38
C ARG A 156 8.04 10.66 -10.60
N VAL A 157 8.22 11.95 -10.82
CA VAL A 157 9.55 12.56 -10.94
C VAL A 157 10.36 12.35 -9.65
N LEU A 158 9.75 12.60 -8.50
CA LEU A 158 10.40 12.38 -7.20
C LEU A 158 10.86 10.94 -7.01
N GLN A 159 10.02 9.96 -7.38
CA GLN A 159 10.38 8.54 -7.33
C GLN A 159 11.56 8.22 -8.25
N MET A 160 11.56 8.72 -9.47
CA MET A 160 12.64 8.51 -10.44
C MET A 160 13.96 9.11 -9.97
N LEU A 161 13.93 10.28 -9.33
CA LEU A 161 15.10 10.89 -8.70
C LEU A 161 15.63 10.03 -7.55
N GLY A 162 14.74 9.47 -6.74
CA GLY A 162 15.09 8.56 -5.65
C GLY A 162 15.72 7.24 -6.15
N GLU A 163 15.38 6.80 -7.36
CA GLU A 163 15.98 5.65 -8.04
C GLU A 163 17.33 5.96 -8.70
N GLY A 164 17.78 7.22 -8.64
CA GLY A 164 19.03 7.67 -9.25
C GLY A 164 18.98 7.81 -10.77
N ARG A 165 17.78 7.94 -11.35
CA ARG A 165 17.63 8.18 -12.79
C ARG A 165 18.13 9.57 -13.17
N LEU A 166 18.81 9.67 -14.31
CA LEU A 166 19.23 10.95 -14.86
C LEU A 166 18.02 11.74 -15.38
N ASN A 167 18.04 13.07 -15.29
CA ASN A 167 16.98 13.95 -15.76
C ASN A 167 16.54 13.66 -17.21
N LYS A 168 17.48 13.30 -18.07
CA LYS A 168 17.24 12.92 -19.46
C LYS A 168 16.38 11.65 -19.57
N GLN A 169 16.64 10.64 -18.72
CA GLN A 169 15.85 9.40 -18.67
C GLN A 169 14.45 9.67 -18.12
N ILE A 170 14.34 10.51 -17.11
CA ILE A 170 13.05 10.91 -16.54
C ILE A 170 12.17 11.58 -17.60
N ALA A 171 12.74 12.52 -18.36
CA ALA A 171 12.02 13.22 -19.41
C ALA A 171 11.53 12.26 -20.52
N TYR A 172 12.36 11.28 -20.88
CA TYR A 172 11.99 10.25 -21.86
C TYR A 172 10.85 9.36 -21.36
N ASP A 173 10.94 8.87 -20.12
CA ASP A 173 9.94 7.96 -19.52
C ASP A 173 8.57 8.63 -19.30
N LEU A 174 8.55 9.93 -19.11
CA LEU A 174 7.31 10.70 -18.93
C LEU A 174 6.67 11.15 -20.25
N GLY A 175 7.40 11.04 -21.36
CA GLY A 175 6.95 11.53 -22.68
C GLY A 175 7.09 13.02 -22.78
#